data_4df684f69d9f7c6ab8fb552f100357cb
#
_entry.id   4df684f69d9f7c6ab8fb552f100357cb
#
_cell.length_a   1.000
_cell.length_b   1.000
_cell.length_c   1.000
_cell.angle_alpha   90.00
_cell.angle_beta   90.00
_cell.angle_gamma   90.00
#
_symmetry.space_group_name_H-M   'P 1'
#
loop_
_entity.id
_entity.type
_entity.pdbx_description
1 polymer ?
#
loop_
_entity_poly.entity_id
_entity_poly.type
_entity_poly.pdbx_seq_one_letter_code
_entity_poly.pdbx_strand_id
1 'polypeptide(L)'
;MYLRKSVITLLLILCNVFVVVAQTTADSLALVTAHWNVTSMGKGVLCREAEFVSLYGVPQHVAILEIKPEQHRFDILIHSPKEETSSAARRSGAVAAINGSYFDIKQGTSICYLRKDGVVVDTTATGVLSTVSNGAVKIDKGKLDIIAWKKQDEKTCEQK
;
A
#
# COMPACT_ATOMS: atom_id res chain seq x y z
N MET A 1 -2.07 38.07 38.78
CA MET A 1 -1.56 36.70 38.60
C MET A 1 -2.42 35.87 37.64
N TYR A 2 -3.73 36.12 37.53
CA TYR A 2 -4.62 35.36 36.62
C TYR A 2 -4.44 35.69 35.13
N LEU A 3 -4.17 36.93 34.76
CA LEU A 3 -4.00 37.33 33.35
C LEU A 3 -2.84 36.61 32.63
N ARG A 4 -1.71 36.35 33.33
CA ARG A 4 -0.58 35.60 32.78
C ARG A 4 -0.91 34.11 32.51
N LYS A 5 -1.73 33.51 33.36
CA LYS A 5 -2.12 32.10 33.17
C LYS A 5 -3.06 31.94 31.96
N SER A 6 -3.99 32.88 31.77
CA SER A 6 -4.93 32.88 30.64
C SER A 6 -4.23 33.09 29.30
N VAL A 7 -3.19 33.95 29.24
CA VAL A 7 -2.42 34.16 28.01
C VAL A 7 -1.59 32.92 27.64
N ILE A 8 -1.00 32.25 28.63
CA ILE A 8 -0.24 31.00 28.39
C ILE A 8 -1.17 29.88 27.91
N THR A 9 -2.35 29.73 28.47
CA THR A 9 -3.35 28.75 28.05
C THR A 9 -3.86 29.04 26.64
N LEU A 10 -4.09 30.31 26.28
CA LEU A 10 -4.46 30.69 24.92
C LEU A 10 -3.36 30.43 23.92
N LEU A 11 -2.08 30.66 24.27
CA LEU A 11 -0.93 30.37 23.43
C LEU A 11 -0.75 28.85 23.18
N LEU A 12 -0.99 28.03 24.22
CA LEU A 12 -0.94 26.57 24.11
C LEU A 12 -2.08 25.99 23.25
N ILE A 13 -3.25 26.64 23.24
CA ILE A 13 -4.37 26.23 22.37
C ILE A 13 -4.09 26.64 20.92
N LEU A 14 -3.48 27.79 20.67
CA LEU A 14 -3.09 28.19 19.30
C LEU A 14 -2.00 27.31 18.67
N CYS A 15 -1.11 26.73 19.48
CA CYS A 15 -0.08 25.80 18.98
C CYS A 15 -0.61 24.45 18.49
N ASN A 16 -1.85 24.08 18.80
CA ASN A 16 -2.43 22.78 18.41
C ASN A 16 -3.23 22.81 17.11
N VAL A 17 -3.25 23.91 16.37
CA VAL A 17 -3.96 24.02 15.08
C VAL A 17 -2.99 23.82 13.90
N PHE A 18 -1.90 23.08 14.06
CA PHE A 18 -1.22 22.53 12.91
C PHE A 18 -2.02 21.30 12.44
N VAL A 19 -3.00 21.55 11.60
CA VAL A 19 -3.60 20.51 10.77
C VAL A 19 -2.48 19.99 9.90
N VAL A 20 -1.97 18.82 10.21
CA VAL A 20 -1.06 18.09 9.32
C VAL A 20 -1.92 17.68 8.12
N VAL A 21 -1.94 18.50 7.11
CA VAL A 21 -2.50 18.14 5.80
C VAL A 21 -1.47 17.19 5.18
N ALA A 22 -1.72 15.89 5.29
CA ALA A 22 -0.83 14.86 4.75
C ALA A 22 -0.64 14.97 3.23
N GLN A 23 -1.53 15.71 2.57
CA GLN A 23 -1.48 15.95 1.13
C GLN A 23 -1.79 17.42 0.85
N THR A 24 -0.87 18.12 0.22
CA THR A 24 -1.05 19.52 -0.18
C THR A 24 -1.50 19.60 -1.64
N THR A 25 -2.12 20.74 -2.02
CA THR A 25 -2.41 21.03 -3.44
C THR A 25 -1.13 21.03 -4.28
N ALA A 26 0.01 21.45 -3.69
CA ALA A 26 1.30 21.45 -4.34
C ALA A 26 1.81 20.03 -4.66
N ASP A 27 1.62 19.06 -3.74
CA ASP A 27 1.99 17.65 -3.97
C ASP A 27 1.15 17.04 -5.09
N SER A 28 -0.15 17.28 -5.08
CA SER A 28 -1.05 16.82 -6.15
C SER A 28 -0.66 17.41 -7.50
N LEU A 29 -0.35 18.71 -7.54
CA LEU A 29 0.11 19.38 -8.75
C LEU A 29 1.45 18.81 -9.23
N ALA A 30 2.40 18.60 -8.32
CA ALA A 30 3.71 18.01 -8.64
C ALA A 30 3.54 16.63 -9.31
N LEU A 31 2.68 15.77 -8.79
CA LEU A 31 2.41 14.45 -9.38
C LEU A 31 1.79 14.52 -10.77
N VAL A 32 0.79 15.39 -10.99
CA VAL A 32 0.08 15.45 -12.27
C VAL A 32 0.86 16.20 -13.36
N THR A 33 1.79 17.07 -12.98
CA THR A 33 2.64 17.82 -13.92
C THR A 33 4.04 17.22 -14.07
N ALA A 34 4.36 16.16 -13.37
CA ALA A 34 5.67 15.52 -13.45
C ALA A 34 5.99 15.03 -14.86
N HIS A 35 7.25 15.14 -15.22
CA HIS A 35 7.77 14.49 -16.41
C HIS A 35 8.09 13.03 -16.08
N TRP A 36 7.24 12.12 -16.56
CA TRP A 36 7.40 10.68 -16.34
C TRP A 36 8.25 10.04 -17.42
N ASN A 37 9.32 9.37 -17.03
CA ASN A 37 10.04 8.45 -17.92
C ASN A 37 9.20 7.19 -18.09
N VAL A 38 8.84 6.84 -19.32
CA VAL A 38 7.98 5.69 -19.62
C VAL A 38 8.77 4.62 -20.33
N THR A 39 8.84 3.44 -19.74
CA THR A 39 9.52 2.26 -20.29
C THR A 39 8.52 1.13 -20.50
N SER A 40 8.53 0.52 -21.69
CA SER A 40 7.75 -0.69 -21.93
C SER A 40 8.46 -1.90 -21.34
N MET A 41 7.79 -2.60 -20.41
CA MET A 41 8.28 -3.81 -19.76
C MET A 41 7.80 -5.07 -20.47
N GLY A 42 7.03 -4.92 -21.55
CA GLY A 42 6.45 -5.99 -22.34
C GLY A 42 5.05 -5.65 -22.82
N LYS A 43 4.40 -6.58 -23.49
CA LYS A 43 3.06 -6.35 -24.04
C LYS A 43 2.06 -6.01 -22.92
N GLY A 44 1.53 -4.78 -22.95
CA GLY A 44 0.50 -4.32 -21.99
C GLY A 44 1.03 -4.00 -20.59
N VAL A 45 2.36 -3.85 -20.39
CA VAL A 45 2.98 -3.39 -19.15
C VAL A 45 3.89 -2.20 -19.42
N LEU A 46 3.62 -1.09 -18.73
CA LEU A 46 4.45 0.11 -18.75
C LEU A 46 4.94 0.40 -17.34
N CYS A 47 6.21 0.78 -17.24
CA CYS A 47 6.78 1.37 -16.03
C CYS A 47 6.89 2.88 -16.25
N ARG A 48 6.36 3.67 -15.30
CA ARG A 48 6.51 5.13 -15.27
C ARG A 48 7.30 5.50 -14.05
N GLU A 49 8.36 6.27 -14.22
CA GLU A 49 9.24 6.67 -13.14
C GLU A 49 9.43 8.18 -13.14
N ALA A 50 9.44 8.79 -11.97
CA ALA A 50 9.74 10.20 -11.79
C ALA A 50 10.45 10.46 -10.46
N GLU A 51 11.35 11.45 -10.50
CA GLU A 51 12.07 11.96 -9.34
C GLU A 51 11.43 13.27 -8.87
N PHE A 52 11.21 13.38 -7.57
CA PHE A 52 10.68 14.58 -6.94
C PHE A 52 11.68 15.09 -5.90
N VAL A 53 12.06 16.35 -6.01
CA VAL A 53 12.95 17.00 -5.03
C VAL A 53 12.25 17.11 -3.67
N SER A 54 10.95 17.38 -3.68
CA SER A 54 10.13 17.46 -2.46
C SER A 54 8.69 17.06 -2.78
N LEU A 55 8.34 15.84 -2.46
CA LEU A 55 6.97 15.35 -2.49
C LEU A 55 6.64 14.91 -1.06
N TYR A 56 5.55 15.44 -0.48
CA TYR A 56 5.24 15.27 0.94
C TYR A 56 6.38 15.73 1.88
N GLY A 57 7.11 16.78 1.45
CA GLY A 57 8.19 17.38 2.25
C GLY A 57 9.55 16.68 2.19
N VAL A 58 9.69 15.59 1.41
CA VAL A 58 10.94 14.83 1.27
C VAL A 58 11.23 14.47 -0.19
N PRO A 59 12.51 14.23 -0.57
CA PRO A 59 12.84 13.68 -1.88
C PRO A 59 12.19 12.31 -2.08
N GLN A 60 11.55 12.08 -3.22
CA GLN A 60 10.88 10.83 -3.56
C GLN A 60 11.26 10.37 -4.97
N HIS A 61 11.51 9.07 -5.11
CA HIS A 61 11.45 8.36 -6.38
C HIS A 61 10.13 7.60 -6.45
N VAL A 62 9.33 7.86 -7.47
CA VAL A 62 8.03 7.21 -7.65
C VAL A 62 8.07 6.35 -8.90
N ALA A 63 7.75 5.07 -8.74
CA ALA A 63 7.57 4.13 -9.84
C ALA A 63 6.14 3.62 -9.88
N ILE A 64 5.51 3.66 -11.05
CA ILE A 64 4.14 3.22 -11.29
C ILE A 64 4.17 2.12 -12.36
N LEU A 65 3.61 0.95 -12.04
CA LEU A 65 3.35 -0.10 -13.01
C LEU A 65 1.91 0.02 -13.52
N GLU A 66 1.78 0.30 -14.82
CA GLU A 66 0.51 0.31 -15.53
C GLU A 66 0.36 -1.00 -16.29
N ILE A 67 -0.67 -1.80 -15.96
CA ILE A 67 -0.84 -3.15 -16.48
C ILE A 67 -2.23 -3.25 -17.13
N LYS A 68 -2.30 -3.75 -18.35
CA LYS A 68 -3.55 -4.10 -19.03
C LYS A 68 -4.05 -5.44 -18.50
N PRO A 69 -5.10 -5.47 -17.65
CA PRO A 69 -5.48 -6.67 -16.93
C PRO A 69 -6.00 -7.79 -17.83
N GLU A 70 -6.57 -7.45 -18.99
CA GLU A 70 -7.07 -8.40 -19.96
C GLU A 70 -5.97 -9.19 -20.70
N GLN A 71 -4.72 -8.73 -20.59
CA GLN A 71 -3.56 -9.35 -21.25
C GLN A 71 -2.67 -10.13 -20.29
N HIS A 72 -2.98 -10.06 -18.99
CA HIS A 72 -2.15 -10.64 -17.93
C HIS A 72 -2.97 -11.45 -16.95
N ARG A 73 -2.29 -12.36 -16.28
CA ARG A 73 -2.83 -13.09 -15.13
C ARG A 73 -2.11 -12.59 -13.89
N PHE A 74 -2.87 -12.43 -12.83
CA PHE A 74 -2.37 -12.06 -11.51
C PHE A 74 -2.34 -13.28 -10.61
N ASP A 75 -1.37 -13.36 -9.74
CA ASP A 75 -1.26 -14.38 -8.71
C ASP A 75 -0.59 -13.81 -7.45
N ILE A 76 -0.80 -14.49 -6.33
CA ILE A 76 -0.15 -14.19 -5.05
C ILE A 76 0.94 -15.23 -4.83
N LEU A 77 2.17 -14.77 -4.67
CA LEU A 77 3.29 -15.61 -4.29
C LEU A 77 3.47 -15.57 -2.77
N ILE A 78 3.53 -16.74 -2.17
CA ILE A 78 3.75 -16.90 -0.73
C ILE A 78 5.05 -17.69 -0.56
N HIS A 79 5.98 -17.17 0.19
CA HIS A 79 7.27 -17.78 0.43
C HIS A 79 7.65 -17.81 1.90
N SER A 80 8.23 -18.95 2.28
CA SER A 80 8.95 -19.15 3.53
C SER A 80 10.25 -19.91 3.19
N PRO A 81 11.44 -19.43 3.55
CA PRO A 81 11.72 -18.18 4.27
C PRO A 81 11.49 -16.91 3.43
N LYS A 82 11.69 -15.74 4.05
CA LYS A 82 11.59 -14.44 3.36
C LYS A 82 12.49 -14.38 2.15
N GLU A 83 11.97 -13.83 1.07
CA GLU A 83 12.67 -13.68 -0.20
C GLU A 83 12.45 -12.24 -0.72
N GLU A 84 13.43 -11.69 -1.40
CA GLU A 84 13.28 -10.43 -2.11
C GLU A 84 12.24 -10.55 -3.22
N THR A 85 11.35 -9.54 -3.35
CA THR A 85 10.31 -9.49 -4.38
C THR A 85 10.86 -9.70 -5.79
N SER A 86 12.05 -9.13 -6.09
CA SER A 86 12.72 -9.29 -7.38
C SER A 86 13.18 -10.73 -7.65
N SER A 87 13.60 -11.46 -6.63
CA SER A 87 14.01 -12.85 -6.72
C SER A 87 12.79 -13.76 -6.92
N ALA A 88 11.73 -13.53 -6.14
CA ALA A 88 10.46 -14.23 -6.30
C ALA A 88 9.87 -14.05 -7.71
N ALA A 89 9.89 -12.81 -8.22
CA ALA A 89 9.44 -12.49 -9.58
C ALA A 89 10.21 -13.27 -10.64
N ARG A 90 11.54 -13.23 -10.59
CA ARG A 90 12.39 -13.97 -11.55
C ARG A 90 12.12 -15.46 -11.52
N ARG A 91 12.02 -16.05 -10.34
CA ARG A 91 11.79 -17.50 -10.17
C ARG A 91 10.42 -17.94 -10.67
N SER A 92 9.39 -17.09 -10.52
CA SER A 92 8.04 -17.37 -11.01
C SER A 92 7.82 -17.02 -12.48
N GLY A 93 8.79 -16.39 -13.15
CA GLY A 93 8.64 -15.89 -14.50
C GLY A 93 7.67 -14.69 -14.61
N ALA A 94 7.44 -13.98 -13.51
CA ALA A 94 6.56 -12.81 -13.51
C ALA A 94 7.20 -11.65 -14.27
N VAL A 95 6.40 -10.93 -15.05
CA VAL A 95 6.83 -9.71 -15.78
C VAL A 95 7.01 -8.56 -14.80
N ALA A 96 6.17 -8.49 -13.75
CA ALA A 96 6.25 -7.49 -12.70
C ALA A 96 5.77 -8.09 -11.37
N ALA A 97 6.26 -7.57 -10.26
CA ALA A 97 5.82 -7.94 -8.92
C ALA A 97 5.97 -6.77 -7.96
N ILE A 98 5.11 -6.74 -6.95
CA ILE A 98 5.24 -5.86 -5.80
C ILE A 98 5.06 -6.66 -4.52
N ASN A 99 5.55 -6.16 -3.40
CA ASN A 99 5.24 -6.73 -2.09
C ASN A 99 3.76 -6.54 -1.77
N GLY A 100 3.14 -7.56 -1.18
CA GLY A 100 1.68 -7.61 -1.01
C GLY A 100 1.16 -6.84 0.19
N SER A 101 1.66 -7.12 1.37
CA SER A 101 1.07 -6.60 2.61
C SER A 101 2.13 -6.34 3.68
N TYR A 102 1.68 -5.81 4.83
CA TYR A 102 2.51 -5.72 6.03
C TYR A 102 2.82 -7.11 6.58
N PHE A 103 3.99 -7.26 7.17
CA PHE A 103 4.46 -8.53 7.73
C PHE A 103 5.20 -8.33 9.05
N ASP A 104 5.21 -9.36 9.87
CA ASP A 104 6.04 -9.41 11.08
C ASP A 104 7.52 -9.54 10.67
N ILE A 105 8.33 -8.54 11.05
CA ILE A 105 9.75 -8.50 10.66
C ILE A 105 10.53 -9.69 11.24
N LYS A 106 10.16 -10.18 12.43
CA LYS A 106 10.86 -11.26 13.10
C LYS A 106 10.46 -12.62 12.52
N GLN A 107 9.16 -12.84 12.37
CA GLN A 107 8.61 -14.13 11.91
C GLN A 107 8.56 -14.25 10.38
N GLY A 108 8.41 -13.12 9.68
CA GLY A 108 8.26 -13.10 8.23
C GLY A 108 6.88 -13.52 7.73
N THR A 109 5.92 -13.67 8.63
CA THR A 109 4.52 -13.99 8.32
C THR A 109 3.74 -12.71 8.04
N SER A 110 2.69 -12.79 7.22
CA SER A 110 1.78 -11.66 7.03
C SER A 110 1.09 -11.30 8.35
N ILE A 111 0.85 -10.02 8.58
CA ILE A 111 0.00 -9.54 9.67
C ILE A 111 -1.35 -9.03 9.14
N CYS A 112 -1.62 -9.25 7.85
CA CYS A 112 -2.89 -9.00 7.20
C CYS A 112 -3.53 -10.32 6.78
N TYR A 113 -4.86 -10.30 6.57
CA TYR A 113 -5.55 -11.48 6.06
C TYR A 113 -4.96 -11.90 4.72
N LEU A 114 -4.61 -13.18 4.64
CA LEU A 114 -4.07 -13.80 3.44
C LEU A 114 -4.74 -15.15 3.23
N ARG A 115 -5.40 -15.32 2.10
CA ARG A 115 -6.00 -16.58 1.67
C ARG A 115 -5.51 -16.92 0.27
N LYS A 116 -5.05 -18.15 0.07
CA LYS A 116 -4.64 -18.66 -1.25
C LYS A 116 -5.20 -20.07 -1.45
N ASP A 117 -5.72 -20.33 -2.64
CA ASP A 117 -6.24 -21.65 -3.04
C ASP A 117 -7.26 -22.23 -2.04
N GLY A 118 -8.09 -21.37 -1.47
CA GLY A 118 -9.10 -21.74 -0.48
C GLY A 118 -8.58 -21.86 0.96
N VAL A 119 -7.28 -21.82 1.18
CA VAL A 119 -6.67 -21.95 2.51
C VAL A 119 -6.35 -20.57 3.10
N VAL A 120 -6.78 -20.32 4.34
CA VAL A 120 -6.36 -19.15 5.10
C VAL A 120 -4.94 -19.38 5.60
N VAL A 121 -4.03 -18.51 5.17
CA VAL A 121 -2.61 -18.57 5.54
C VAL A 121 -2.35 -17.73 6.78
N ASP A 122 -2.89 -16.51 6.79
CA ASP A 122 -2.77 -15.56 7.89
C ASP A 122 -4.07 -14.77 8.08
N THR A 123 -4.29 -14.27 9.29
CA THR A 123 -5.43 -13.41 9.63
C THR A 123 -4.94 -12.01 10.03
N THR A 124 -5.81 -11.01 9.90
CA THR A 124 -5.43 -9.64 10.30
C THR A 124 -5.12 -9.57 11.79
N ALA A 125 -3.93 -9.10 12.10
CA ALA A 125 -3.49 -8.87 13.47
C ALA A 125 -4.46 -7.94 14.22
N THR A 126 -4.52 -8.09 15.54
CA THR A 126 -5.32 -7.21 16.41
C THR A 126 -4.67 -5.83 16.54
N GLY A 127 -5.44 -4.83 16.98
CA GLY A 127 -4.95 -3.47 17.19
C GLY A 127 -5.21 -2.55 15.98
N VAL A 128 -4.29 -1.65 15.70
CA VAL A 128 -4.49 -0.58 14.68
C VAL A 128 -4.82 -1.15 13.30
N LEU A 129 -4.16 -2.22 12.86
CA LEU A 129 -4.42 -2.81 11.54
C LEU A 129 -5.86 -3.28 11.38
N SER A 130 -6.47 -3.82 12.44
CA SER A 130 -7.87 -4.27 12.37
C SER A 130 -8.87 -3.12 12.20
N THR A 131 -8.48 -1.89 12.48
CA THR A 131 -9.34 -0.70 12.36
C THR A 131 -9.10 0.10 11.10
N VAL A 132 -7.87 0.07 10.54
CA VAL A 132 -7.50 0.84 9.36
C VAL A 132 -7.57 0.06 8.06
N SER A 133 -7.56 -1.29 8.11
CA SER A 133 -7.71 -2.12 6.93
C SER A 133 -9.15 -2.04 6.42
N ASN A 134 -9.34 -1.39 5.26
CA ASN A 134 -10.64 -1.14 4.66
C ASN A 134 -10.74 -1.61 3.20
N GLY A 135 -9.71 -2.26 2.69
CA GLY A 135 -9.66 -2.82 1.34
C GLY A 135 -8.84 -4.09 1.27
N ALA A 136 -9.12 -4.90 0.28
CA ALA A 136 -8.35 -6.09 -0.05
C ALA A 136 -8.20 -6.25 -1.57
N VAL A 137 -7.10 -6.88 -1.96
CA VAL A 137 -6.90 -7.36 -3.34
C VAL A 137 -7.50 -8.77 -3.42
N LYS A 138 -8.43 -8.95 -4.34
CA LYS A 138 -9.02 -10.26 -4.68
C LYS A 138 -8.49 -10.70 -6.03
N ILE A 139 -8.01 -11.92 -6.12
CA ILE A 139 -7.65 -12.54 -7.39
C ILE A 139 -8.54 -13.76 -7.60
N ASP A 140 -9.30 -13.76 -8.68
CA ASP A 140 -10.17 -14.85 -9.08
C ASP A 140 -9.87 -15.24 -10.53
N LYS A 141 -9.49 -16.50 -10.76
CA LYS A 141 -9.12 -17.03 -12.10
C LYS A 141 -8.09 -16.16 -12.83
N GLY A 142 -7.16 -15.56 -12.08
CA GLY A 142 -6.10 -14.70 -12.61
C GLY A 142 -6.54 -13.26 -12.91
N LYS A 143 -7.76 -12.86 -12.56
CA LYS A 143 -8.25 -11.47 -12.63
C LYS A 143 -8.14 -10.82 -11.26
N LEU A 144 -7.69 -9.58 -11.24
CA LEU A 144 -7.48 -8.80 -10.03
C LEU A 144 -8.60 -7.77 -9.86
N ASP A 145 -9.15 -7.71 -8.64
CA ASP A 145 -10.09 -6.69 -8.20
C ASP A 145 -9.63 -6.09 -6.87
N ILE A 146 -9.99 -4.84 -6.64
CA ILE A 146 -9.84 -4.18 -5.34
C ILE A 146 -11.24 -4.06 -4.74
N ILE A 147 -11.43 -4.65 -3.58
CA ILE A 147 -12.73 -4.72 -2.91
C ILE A 147 -12.71 -4.03 -1.56
N ALA A 148 -13.86 -3.51 -1.13
CA ALA A 148 -14.03 -3.08 0.26
C ALA A 148 -13.92 -4.30 1.18
N TRP A 149 -13.17 -4.16 2.26
CA TRP A 149 -12.86 -5.27 3.16
C TRP A 149 -12.67 -4.78 4.59
N LYS A 150 -13.22 -5.50 5.54
CA LYS A 150 -13.02 -5.25 6.96
C LYS A 150 -12.70 -6.56 7.66
N LYS A 151 -12.09 -6.51 8.85
CA LYS A 151 -11.74 -7.70 9.63
C LYS A 151 -12.91 -8.66 9.86
N GLN A 152 -14.11 -8.14 10.03
CA GLN A 152 -15.32 -8.96 10.19
C GLN A 152 -15.65 -9.85 8.99
N ASP A 153 -15.20 -9.45 7.78
CA ASP A 153 -15.47 -10.16 6.53
C ASP A 153 -14.62 -11.43 6.42
N GLU A 154 -13.53 -11.54 7.19
CA GLU A 154 -12.67 -12.74 7.25
C GLU A 154 -13.49 -13.97 7.60
N LYS A 155 -14.36 -13.88 8.64
CA LYS A 155 -15.21 -14.98 9.08
C LYS A 155 -16.18 -15.48 8.01
N THR A 156 -16.68 -14.57 7.16
CA THR A 156 -17.57 -14.92 6.06
C THR A 156 -16.84 -15.61 4.92
N CYS A 157 -15.57 -15.26 4.72
CA CYS A 157 -14.72 -15.90 3.72
C CYS A 157 -14.26 -17.32 4.09
N GLU A 158 -14.14 -17.61 5.40
CA GLU A 158 -13.75 -18.94 5.88
C GLU A 158 -14.85 -20.00 5.65
N GLN A 159 -16.11 -19.56 5.50
CA GLN A 159 -17.27 -20.44 5.34
C GLN A 159 -17.61 -20.77 3.88
N LYS A 160 -16.89 -20.22 2.92
CA LYS A 160 -17.04 -20.46 1.47
C LYS A 160 -15.80 -21.13 0.89
#